data_0ceafd589d935f9d4e84bdd4b1854687
#
_entry.id   0ceafd589d935f9d4e84bdd4b1854687
#
_cell.length_a   1.000
_cell.length_b   1.000
_cell.length_c   1.000
_cell.angle_alpha   90.00
_cell.angle_beta   90.00
_cell.angle_gamma   90.00
#
_symmetry.space_group_name_H-M   'P 1'
#
loop_
_entity.id
_entity.type
_entity.pdbx_description
1 polymer ?
#
loop_
_entity_poly.entity_id
_entity_poly.type
_entity_poly.pdbx_seq_one_letter_code
_entity_poly.pdbx_strand_id
1 'polypeptide(L)'
;VAFDGFMCVYTQEDDEKKGNVLSQSLEKGMKLSLKELKPQQHCTQPPAHYTEASLVKTMEELGIGRPSTYAPTITTIISRRYVSKEQKNLYVTELGEVVNNIMKQAFPSIVDVNFTATMEGLLDCVEAGTVQWKTVVRNFYPDLKADVDAAQKELEKVDIQDEVTDVICDNCGRHMVIKYGPHGRFLACPGF
;
A
#
# COMPACT_ATOMS: atom_id res chain seq x y z
N VAL A 1 4.97 2.74 39.54
CA VAL A 1 4.96 1.31 39.21
C VAL A 1 4.71 0.58 40.53
N ALA A 2 3.65 -0.24 40.61
CA ALA A 2 3.31 -0.99 41.83
C ALA A 2 4.06 -2.34 41.92
N PHE A 3 4.59 -2.81 40.79
CA PHE A 3 5.28 -4.08 40.67
C PHE A 3 6.16 -4.08 39.41
N ASP A 4 7.44 -4.38 39.56
CA ASP A 4 8.41 -4.23 38.46
C ASP A 4 8.33 -5.33 37.39
N GLY A 5 7.70 -6.48 37.72
CA GLY A 5 7.45 -7.54 36.76
C GLY A 5 8.71 -7.97 36.00
N PHE A 6 8.59 -8.05 34.66
CA PHE A 6 9.71 -8.39 33.78
C PHE A 6 10.84 -7.32 33.75
N MET A 7 10.56 -6.10 34.18
CA MET A 7 11.55 -5.02 34.25
C MET A 7 12.69 -5.31 35.23
N CYS A 8 12.49 -6.26 36.17
CA CYS A 8 13.56 -6.76 37.03
C CYS A 8 14.66 -7.49 36.24
N VAL A 9 14.34 -8.01 35.04
CA VAL A 9 15.25 -8.81 34.21
C VAL A 9 15.70 -8.04 32.98
N TYR A 10 14.85 -7.16 32.45
CA TYR A 10 15.12 -6.35 31.25
C TYR A 10 15.16 -4.88 31.62
N THR A 11 16.32 -4.37 32.03
CA THR A 11 16.64 -2.95 32.03
C THR A 11 17.15 -2.58 30.64
N GLN A 12 16.40 -1.78 29.87
CA GLN A 12 16.92 -1.20 28.64
C GLN A 12 17.90 -0.07 29.03
N GLU A 13 19.17 -0.23 28.69
CA GLU A 13 20.23 0.76 28.95
C GLU A 13 19.93 2.16 28.37
N ASP A 14 19.00 2.26 27.42
CA ASP A 14 18.57 3.53 26.80
C ASP A 14 17.60 4.35 27.67
N ASP A 15 16.93 3.76 28.64
CA ASP A 15 16.01 4.46 29.53
C ASP A 15 16.73 5.23 30.67
N GLU A 16 17.97 4.88 30.97
CA GLU A 16 18.75 5.62 31.99
C GLU A 16 19.08 7.09 31.59
N LYS A 17 19.01 7.42 30.29
CA LYS A 17 19.33 8.77 29.80
C LYS A 17 18.12 9.68 29.62
N LYS A 18 16.89 9.18 29.75
CA LYS A 18 15.64 9.94 29.62
C LYS A 18 14.72 9.84 30.82
N GLY A 19 15.21 9.33 31.92
CA GLY A 19 14.46 9.34 33.16
C GLY A 19 14.14 10.77 33.57
N ASN A 20 12.89 11.20 33.40
CA ASN A 20 12.32 12.24 34.21
C ASN A 20 12.36 11.72 35.66
N VAL A 21 13.50 11.90 36.31
CA VAL A 21 13.60 11.68 37.73
C VAL A 21 12.71 12.71 38.39
N LEU A 22 11.42 12.37 38.52
CA LEU A 22 10.55 13.08 39.43
C LEU A 22 11.22 12.99 40.79
N SER A 23 11.74 14.09 41.26
CA SER A 23 12.35 14.18 42.58
C SER A 23 11.40 13.53 43.59
N GLN A 24 11.88 12.55 44.37
CA GLN A 24 11.09 11.85 45.39
C GLN A 24 10.52 12.80 46.46
N SER A 25 10.81 14.09 46.37
CA SER A 25 10.40 15.13 47.31
C SER A 25 9.17 15.94 46.88
N LEU A 26 8.47 15.55 45.80
CA LEU A 26 7.26 16.23 45.32
C LEU A 26 6.02 15.70 46.06
N GLU A 27 5.33 16.55 46.79
CA GLU A 27 4.10 16.24 47.51
C GLU A 27 2.90 16.96 46.86
N LYS A 28 1.69 16.35 47.03
CA LYS A 28 0.44 16.94 46.55
C LYS A 28 0.15 18.27 47.25
N GLY A 29 0.02 19.35 46.48
CA GLY A 29 -0.23 20.71 47.00
C GLY A 29 1.01 21.58 47.19
N MET A 30 2.19 21.07 46.86
CA MET A 30 3.43 21.85 46.87
C MET A 30 3.37 23.00 45.84
N LYS A 31 3.76 24.20 46.27
CA LYS A 31 3.85 25.36 45.37
C LYS A 31 5.12 25.28 44.55
N LEU A 32 4.96 25.27 43.23
CA LEU A 32 6.06 25.26 42.27
C LEU A 32 6.22 26.65 41.66
N SER A 33 7.46 27.10 41.46
CA SER A 33 7.76 28.34 40.74
C SER A 33 8.03 28.05 39.27
N LEU A 34 7.35 28.78 38.39
CA LEU A 34 7.60 28.70 36.96
C LEU A 34 8.97 29.31 36.66
N LYS A 35 9.92 28.53 36.11
CA LYS A 35 11.24 29.02 35.69
C LYS A 35 11.27 29.54 34.27
N GLU A 36 10.62 28.82 33.34
CA GLU A 36 10.66 29.14 31.91
C GLU A 36 9.46 28.58 31.21
N LEU A 37 8.92 29.33 30.24
CA LEU A 37 7.91 28.91 29.27
C LEU A 37 8.59 28.75 27.92
N LYS A 38 8.57 27.52 27.37
CA LYS A 38 9.10 27.21 26.02
C LYS A 38 7.95 26.91 25.08
N PRO A 39 7.37 27.94 24.43
CA PRO A 39 6.33 27.70 23.45
C PRO A 39 6.93 26.95 22.23
N GLN A 40 6.32 25.84 21.83
CA GLN A 40 6.71 25.06 20.64
C GLN A 40 5.48 24.82 19.79
N GLN A 41 5.63 25.05 18.50
CA GLN A 41 4.60 24.69 17.54
C GLN A 41 4.78 23.22 17.15
N HIS A 42 3.74 22.43 17.34
CA HIS A 42 3.67 21.04 16.90
C HIS A 42 2.60 20.92 15.80
N CYS A 43 2.98 20.29 14.69
CA CYS A 43 2.05 20.00 13.60
C CYS A 43 1.83 18.49 13.52
N THR A 44 0.62 18.09 13.18
CA THR A 44 0.34 16.70 12.83
C THR A 44 1.10 16.31 11.56
N GLN A 45 1.64 15.12 11.54
CA GLN A 45 2.29 14.57 10.35
C GLN A 45 1.25 13.78 9.52
N PRO A 46 1.35 13.78 8.17
CA PRO A 46 0.53 12.92 7.33
C PRO A 46 0.82 11.44 7.63
N PRO A 47 -0.11 10.52 7.28
CA PRO A 47 0.16 9.10 7.36
C PRO A 47 1.45 8.73 6.62
N ALA A 48 2.25 7.84 7.20
CA ALA A 48 3.45 7.36 6.54
C ALA A 48 3.10 6.48 5.31
N HIS A 49 3.98 6.49 4.30
CA HIS A 49 3.86 5.54 3.18
C HIS A 49 3.92 4.10 3.68
N TYR A 50 3.22 3.21 2.99
CA TYR A 50 3.29 1.80 3.29
C TYR A 50 4.70 1.24 3.06
N THR A 51 5.13 0.39 3.97
CA THR A 51 6.20 -0.58 3.73
C THR A 51 5.56 -1.93 3.38
N GLU A 52 6.33 -2.88 2.87
CA GLU A 52 5.82 -4.24 2.61
C GLU A 52 5.17 -4.84 3.87
N ALA A 53 5.82 -4.68 5.03
CA ALA A 53 5.30 -5.20 6.30
C ALA A 53 4.01 -4.50 6.75
N SER A 54 3.94 -3.17 6.67
CA SER A 54 2.73 -2.45 7.05
C SER A 54 1.57 -2.67 6.07
N LEU A 55 1.88 -2.91 4.78
CA LEU A 55 0.86 -3.28 3.79
C LEU A 55 0.27 -4.67 4.08
N VAL A 56 1.13 -5.66 4.38
CA VAL A 56 0.67 -7.00 4.81
C VAL A 56 -0.22 -6.91 6.03
N LYS A 57 0.20 -6.16 7.05
CA LYS A 57 -0.60 -5.96 8.26
C LYS A 57 -1.97 -5.37 7.96
N THR A 58 -2.04 -4.34 7.11
CA THR A 58 -3.30 -3.73 6.70
C THR A 58 -4.17 -4.70 5.89
N MET A 59 -3.59 -5.50 4.99
CA MET A 59 -4.33 -6.53 4.26
C MET A 59 -4.93 -7.57 5.20
N GLU A 60 -4.17 -8.01 6.21
CA GLU A 60 -4.63 -8.93 7.24
C GLU A 60 -5.77 -8.34 8.07
N GLU A 61 -5.62 -7.11 8.54
CA GLU A 61 -6.65 -6.39 9.33
C GLU A 61 -7.96 -6.20 8.53
N LEU A 62 -7.87 -6.02 7.23
CA LEU A 62 -9.01 -5.85 6.32
C LEU A 62 -9.56 -7.18 5.78
N GLY A 63 -8.93 -8.30 6.08
CA GLY A 63 -9.34 -9.62 5.58
C GLY A 63 -9.07 -9.84 4.08
N ILE A 64 -8.15 -9.08 3.48
CA ILE A 64 -7.78 -9.16 2.07
C ILE A 64 -6.64 -10.15 1.89
N GLY A 65 -6.90 -11.28 1.23
CA GLY A 65 -5.90 -12.33 1.01
C GLY A 65 -5.67 -13.22 2.23
N ARG A 66 -4.66 -14.05 2.13
CA ARG A 66 -4.25 -15.02 3.16
C ARG A 66 -2.71 -15.04 3.24
N PRO A 67 -2.11 -15.63 4.28
CA PRO A 67 -0.65 -15.68 4.44
C PRO A 67 0.10 -16.15 3.19
N SER A 68 -0.46 -17.09 2.46
CA SER A 68 0.13 -17.62 1.21
C SER A 68 0.10 -16.65 0.05
N THR A 69 -0.77 -15.62 0.06
CA THR A 69 -0.98 -14.70 -1.06
C THR A 69 -0.40 -13.30 -0.83
N TYR A 70 -0.09 -12.90 0.41
CA TYR A 70 0.40 -11.55 0.69
C TYR A 70 1.71 -11.22 -0.06
N ALA A 71 2.73 -12.07 0.11
CA ALA A 71 4.02 -11.84 -0.53
C ALA A 71 3.95 -11.92 -2.08
N PRO A 72 3.29 -12.90 -2.69
CA PRO A 72 3.06 -12.94 -4.15
C PRO A 72 2.34 -11.69 -4.68
N THR A 73 1.34 -11.18 -3.98
CA THR A 73 0.61 -9.97 -4.38
C THR A 73 1.54 -8.76 -4.41
N ILE A 74 2.31 -8.52 -3.34
CA ILE A 74 3.26 -7.41 -3.27
C ILE A 74 4.32 -7.54 -4.37
N THR A 75 4.88 -8.73 -4.55
CA THR A 75 5.85 -8.99 -5.62
C THR A 75 5.26 -8.69 -7.00
N THR A 76 3.99 -9.06 -7.22
CA THR A 76 3.31 -8.82 -8.50
C THR A 76 3.10 -7.33 -8.78
N ILE A 77 2.62 -6.53 -7.82
CA ILE A 77 2.39 -5.11 -8.04
C ILE A 77 3.69 -4.34 -8.26
N ILE A 78 4.79 -4.77 -7.64
CA ILE A 78 6.13 -4.21 -7.87
C ILE A 78 6.67 -4.63 -9.23
N SER A 79 6.59 -5.92 -9.59
CA SER A 79 7.11 -6.43 -10.86
C SER A 79 6.36 -5.85 -12.07
N ARG A 80 5.06 -5.60 -11.92
CA ARG A 80 4.23 -4.91 -12.92
C ARG A 80 4.41 -3.38 -12.90
N ARG A 81 5.23 -2.87 -11.99
CA ARG A 81 5.51 -1.44 -11.85
C ARG A 81 4.29 -0.57 -11.56
N TYR A 82 3.27 -1.12 -10.94
CA TYR A 82 2.17 -0.32 -10.40
C TYR A 82 2.61 0.43 -9.15
N VAL A 83 3.59 -0.14 -8.46
CA VAL A 83 4.21 0.42 -7.25
C VAL A 83 5.73 0.34 -7.41
N SER A 84 6.43 1.41 -7.06
CA SER A 84 7.89 1.45 -6.90
C SER A 84 8.25 1.29 -5.43
N LYS A 85 9.38 0.62 -5.17
CA LYS A 85 9.94 0.50 -3.83
C LYS A 85 11.20 1.36 -3.74
N GLU A 86 11.15 2.37 -2.87
CA GLU A 86 12.31 3.21 -2.57
C GLU A 86 12.72 2.99 -1.12
N GLN A 87 13.91 2.46 -0.92
CA GLN A 87 14.40 2.02 0.38
C GLN A 87 13.44 0.98 1.02
N LYS A 88 12.58 1.41 1.93
CA LYS A 88 11.59 0.56 2.61
C LYS A 88 10.14 0.92 2.25
N ASN A 89 9.92 2.08 1.63
CA ASN A 89 8.60 2.62 1.36
C ASN A 89 8.12 2.24 -0.04
N LEU A 90 6.81 2.10 -0.16
CA LEU A 90 6.10 1.82 -1.40
C LEU A 90 5.45 3.11 -1.91
N TYR A 91 5.65 3.41 -3.18
CA TYR A 91 5.09 4.57 -3.87
C TYR A 91 4.29 4.12 -5.08
N VAL A 92 3.11 4.68 -5.27
CA VAL A 92 2.32 4.42 -6.47
C VAL A 92 2.98 5.12 -7.65
N THR A 93 3.08 4.44 -8.78
CA THR A 93 3.60 5.00 -10.03
C THR A 93 2.46 5.62 -10.85
N GLU A 94 2.79 6.44 -11.85
CA GLU A 94 1.81 6.98 -12.80
C GLU A 94 1.02 5.85 -13.49
N LEU A 95 1.71 4.79 -13.93
CA LEU A 95 1.07 3.58 -14.46
C LEU A 95 0.11 2.95 -13.45
N GLY A 96 0.50 2.88 -12.19
CA GLY A 96 -0.33 2.34 -11.10
C GLY A 96 -1.60 3.14 -10.89
N GLU A 97 -1.50 4.48 -10.92
CA GLU A 97 -2.66 5.36 -10.79
C GLU A 97 -3.64 5.20 -11.97
N VAL A 98 -3.11 5.20 -13.21
CA VAL A 98 -3.93 5.00 -14.41
C VAL A 98 -4.65 3.66 -14.36
N VAL A 99 -3.94 2.57 -14.09
CA VAL A 99 -4.55 1.23 -13.98
C VAL A 99 -5.59 1.16 -12.87
N ASN A 100 -5.30 1.73 -11.69
CA ASN A 100 -6.25 1.76 -10.58
C ASN A 100 -7.53 2.52 -10.93
N ASN A 101 -7.40 3.66 -11.62
CA ASN A 101 -8.55 4.46 -12.04
C ASN A 101 -9.41 3.73 -13.07
N ILE A 102 -8.79 3.09 -14.07
CA ILE A 102 -9.49 2.26 -15.06
C ILE A 102 -10.23 1.11 -14.36
N MET A 103 -9.56 0.41 -13.45
CA MET A 103 -10.15 -0.71 -12.72
C MET A 103 -11.32 -0.28 -11.85
N LYS A 104 -11.21 0.85 -11.13
CA LYS A 104 -12.32 1.41 -10.34
C LYS A 104 -13.50 1.86 -11.19
N GLN A 105 -13.24 2.38 -12.37
CA GLN A 105 -14.28 2.79 -13.30
C GLN A 105 -15.01 1.60 -13.91
N ALA A 106 -14.26 0.60 -14.37
CA ALA A 106 -14.81 -0.55 -15.08
C ALA A 106 -15.41 -1.61 -14.14
N PHE A 107 -14.85 -1.77 -12.93
CA PHE A 107 -15.20 -2.83 -11.99
C PHE A 107 -15.41 -2.31 -10.56
N PRO A 108 -16.30 -1.33 -10.35
CA PRO A 108 -16.46 -0.69 -9.04
C PRO A 108 -16.90 -1.66 -7.94
N SER A 109 -17.67 -2.68 -8.29
CA SER A 109 -18.15 -3.71 -7.35
C SER A 109 -17.06 -4.69 -6.92
N ILE A 110 -16.08 -4.97 -7.79
CA ILE A 110 -15.01 -5.95 -7.57
C ILE A 110 -13.80 -5.28 -6.93
N VAL A 111 -13.50 -4.04 -7.34
CA VAL A 111 -12.38 -3.24 -6.79
C VAL A 111 -12.84 -2.56 -5.50
N ASP A 112 -13.25 -3.38 -4.55
CA ASP A 112 -13.73 -2.98 -3.23
C ASP A 112 -13.13 -3.89 -2.16
N VAL A 113 -12.74 -3.29 -1.02
CA VAL A 113 -12.14 -4.01 0.11
C VAL A 113 -13.10 -5.04 0.70
N ASN A 114 -14.37 -4.65 0.86
CA ASN A 114 -15.38 -5.52 1.45
C ASN A 114 -15.73 -6.69 0.53
N PHE A 115 -15.75 -6.45 -0.79
CA PHE A 115 -15.95 -7.51 -1.76
C PHE A 115 -14.88 -8.58 -1.65
N THR A 116 -13.59 -8.17 -1.63
CA THR A 116 -12.47 -9.10 -1.52
C THR A 116 -12.51 -9.87 -0.19
N ALA A 117 -12.74 -9.19 0.93
CA ALA A 117 -12.85 -9.82 2.24
C ALA A 117 -14.03 -10.81 2.32
N THR A 118 -15.18 -10.47 1.72
CA THR A 118 -16.35 -11.34 1.64
C THR A 118 -16.07 -12.58 0.79
N MET A 119 -15.40 -12.41 -0.35
CA MET A 119 -15.02 -13.52 -1.22
C MET A 119 -14.08 -14.50 -0.51
N GLU A 120 -13.06 -13.99 0.20
CA GLU A 120 -12.17 -14.80 1.03
C GLU A 120 -12.94 -15.60 2.10
N GLY A 121 -13.91 -14.94 2.79
CA GLY A 121 -14.77 -15.63 3.73
C GLY A 121 -15.66 -16.71 3.11
N LEU A 122 -16.15 -16.50 1.88
CA LEU A 122 -16.89 -17.54 1.14
C LEU A 122 -16.01 -18.73 0.77
N LEU A 123 -14.71 -18.48 0.43
CA LEU A 123 -13.76 -19.56 0.17
C LEU A 123 -13.43 -20.35 1.44
N ASP A 124 -13.34 -19.71 2.60
CA ASP A 124 -13.21 -20.39 3.89
C ASP A 124 -14.47 -21.29 4.18
N CYS A 125 -15.66 -20.80 3.83
CA CYS A 125 -16.88 -21.61 3.94
C CYS A 125 -16.86 -22.82 2.97
N VAL A 126 -16.25 -22.69 1.80
CA VAL A 126 -16.06 -23.82 0.87
C VAL A 126 -15.07 -24.83 1.45
N GLU A 127 -13.97 -24.37 2.06
CA GLU A 127 -13.01 -25.22 2.76
C GLU A 127 -13.67 -26.00 3.91
N ALA A 128 -14.51 -25.32 4.70
CA ALA A 128 -15.28 -25.93 5.78
C ALA A 128 -16.41 -26.88 5.28
N GLY A 129 -16.65 -26.96 3.96
CA GLY A 129 -17.69 -27.79 3.38
C GLY A 129 -19.13 -27.29 3.56
N THR A 130 -19.32 -26.06 4.07
CA THR A 130 -20.65 -25.47 4.32
C THR A 130 -21.26 -24.84 3.05
N VAL A 131 -20.43 -24.45 2.10
CA VAL A 131 -20.82 -23.85 0.82
C VAL A 131 -20.18 -24.61 -0.34
N GLN A 132 -20.92 -24.84 -1.40
CA GLN A 132 -20.37 -25.44 -2.61
C GLN A 132 -19.65 -24.40 -3.48
N TRP A 133 -18.41 -24.65 -3.89
CA TRP A 133 -17.62 -23.74 -4.72
C TRP A 133 -18.33 -23.35 -6.05
N LYS A 134 -19.09 -24.30 -6.65
CA LYS A 134 -19.87 -24.02 -7.87
C LYS A 134 -20.93 -22.93 -7.66
N THR A 135 -21.49 -22.84 -6.46
CA THR A 135 -22.46 -21.79 -6.12
C THR A 135 -21.79 -20.43 -6.04
N VAL A 136 -20.60 -20.34 -5.44
CA VAL A 136 -19.82 -19.10 -5.38
C VAL A 136 -19.50 -18.60 -6.78
N VAL A 137 -18.96 -19.46 -7.65
CA VAL A 137 -18.63 -19.10 -9.02
C VAL A 137 -19.89 -18.71 -9.83
N ARG A 138 -20.98 -19.45 -9.69
CA ARG A 138 -22.24 -19.17 -10.40
C ARG A 138 -22.82 -17.81 -10.05
N ASN A 139 -22.68 -17.40 -8.79
CA ASN A 139 -23.17 -16.11 -8.34
C ASN A 139 -22.27 -14.95 -8.78
N PHE A 140 -20.95 -15.18 -8.86
CA PHE A 140 -19.98 -14.15 -9.22
C PHE A 140 -19.85 -13.91 -10.73
N TYR A 141 -19.87 -14.98 -11.54
CA TYR A 141 -19.50 -14.91 -12.95
C TYR A 141 -20.42 -14.04 -13.81
N PRO A 142 -21.77 -14.03 -13.63
CA PRO A 142 -22.66 -13.21 -14.47
C PRO A 142 -22.35 -11.71 -14.38
N ASP A 143 -22.13 -11.21 -13.15
CA ASP A 143 -21.84 -9.81 -12.91
C ASP A 143 -20.47 -9.42 -13.47
N LEU A 144 -19.45 -10.25 -13.21
CA LEU A 144 -18.13 -10.06 -13.84
C LEU A 144 -18.22 -10.02 -15.37
N LYS A 145 -18.99 -10.92 -15.98
CA LYS A 145 -19.12 -10.95 -17.43
C LYS A 145 -19.80 -9.69 -17.96
N ALA A 146 -20.86 -9.21 -17.29
CA ALA A 146 -21.55 -7.99 -17.67
C ALA A 146 -20.61 -6.78 -17.58
N ASP A 147 -19.83 -6.66 -16.50
CA ASP A 147 -18.84 -5.60 -16.32
C ASP A 147 -17.74 -5.65 -17.40
N VAL A 148 -17.24 -6.84 -17.75
CA VAL A 148 -16.25 -7.01 -18.83
C VAL A 148 -16.84 -6.60 -20.18
N ASP A 149 -18.06 -7.03 -20.52
CA ASP A 149 -18.73 -6.68 -21.78
C ASP A 149 -19.00 -5.16 -21.88
N ALA A 150 -19.30 -4.51 -20.77
CA ALA A 150 -19.46 -3.05 -20.69
C ALA A 150 -18.10 -2.35 -20.86
N ALA A 151 -17.08 -2.78 -20.10
CA ALA A 151 -15.75 -2.21 -20.14
C ALA A 151 -15.13 -2.26 -21.54
N GLN A 152 -15.32 -3.36 -22.29
CA GLN A 152 -14.83 -3.49 -23.68
C GLN A 152 -15.45 -2.47 -24.64
N LYS A 153 -16.63 -1.95 -24.34
CA LYS A 153 -17.33 -0.98 -25.19
C LYS A 153 -17.07 0.48 -24.78
N GLU A 154 -16.88 0.71 -23.49
CA GLU A 154 -16.87 2.05 -22.89
C GLU A 154 -15.46 2.55 -22.59
N LEU A 155 -14.48 1.63 -22.37
CA LEU A 155 -13.12 2.05 -22.07
C LEU A 155 -12.40 2.57 -23.32
N GLU A 156 -11.97 3.82 -23.25
CA GLU A 156 -11.08 4.41 -24.23
C GLU A 156 -9.63 3.99 -23.98
N LYS A 157 -8.84 3.96 -25.06
CA LYS A 157 -7.41 3.71 -24.94
C LYS A 157 -6.73 4.87 -24.22
N VAL A 158 -6.12 4.59 -23.09
CA VAL A 158 -5.32 5.57 -22.35
C VAL A 158 -3.87 5.46 -22.81
N ASP A 159 -3.35 6.51 -23.42
CA ASP A 159 -1.93 6.60 -23.77
C ASP A 159 -1.17 7.26 -22.63
N ILE A 160 -0.28 6.51 -22.01
CA ILE A 160 0.64 7.03 -20.98
C ILE A 160 1.75 7.79 -21.71
N GLN A 161 2.05 8.99 -21.26
CA GLN A 161 3.11 9.80 -21.86
C GLN A 161 4.46 9.11 -21.64
N ASP A 162 5.19 8.93 -22.76
CA ASP A 162 6.53 8.37 -22.71
C ASP A 162 7.50 9.39 -22.07
N GLU A 163 8.41 8.93 -21.24
CA GLU A 163 9.46 9.76 -20.65
C GLU A 163 10.48 10.17 -21.74
N VAL A 164 10.54 11.47 -22.04
CA VAL A 164 11.47 12.02 -23.05
C VAL A 164 12.87 12.09 -22.46
N THR A 165 13.86 11.62 -23.21
CA THR A 165 15.27 11.64 -22.82
C THR A 165 16.08 12.68 -23.58
N ASP A 166 17.27 13.02 -23.09
CA ASP A 166 18.22 13.90 -23.78
C ASP A 166 18.94 13.23 -24.97
N VAL A 167 18.72 11.93 -25.17
CA VAL A 167 19.32 11.16 -26.26
C VAL A 167 18.61 11.49 -27.57
N ILE A 168 19.37 11.89 -28.56
CA ILE A 168 18.86 12.23 -29.89
C ILE A 168 18.96 11.01 -30.82
N CYS A 169 17.90 10.77 -31.59
CA CYS A 169 17.90 9.72 -32.59
C CYS A 169 18.80 10.05 -33.79
N ASP A 170 19.76 9.20 -34.10
CA ASP A 170 20.71 9.38 -35.20
C ASP A 170 20.04 9.47 -36.60
N ASN A 171 18.85 8.87 -36.74
CA ASN A 171 18.14 8.81 -38.03
C ASN A 171 17.23 10.02 -38.27
N CYS A 172 16.63 10.63 -37.25
CA CYS A 172 15.61 11.65 -37.43
C CYS A 172 15.78 12.91 -36.56
N GLY A 173 16.82 12.95 -35.71
CA GLY A 173 17.12 14.09 -34.84
C GLY A 173 16.13 14.38 -33.72
N ARG A 174 15.13 13.53 -33.49
CA ARG A 174 14.17 13.69 -32.38
C ARG A 174 14.74 13.13 -31.09
N HIS A 175 14.31 13.66 -29.97
CA HIS A 175 14.61 13.07 -28.68
C HIS A 175 13.98 11.67 -28.55
N MET A 176 14.77 10.72 -28.09
CA MET A 176 14.30 9.37 -27.84
C MET A 176 13.48 9.33 -26.55
N VAL A 177 12.55 8.41 -26.50
CA VAL A 177 11.67 8.19 -25.35
C VAL A 177 11.95 6.85 -24.71
N ILE A 178 11.77 6.76 -23.40
CA ILE A 178 11.85 5.49 -22.69
C ILE A 178 10.52 4.77 -22.87
N LYS A 179 10.56 3.62 -23.55
CA LYS A 179 9.46 2.69 -23.61
C LYS A 179 9.73 1.44 -22.78
N TYR A 180 8.67 0.78 -22.43
CA TYR A 180 8.71 -0.40 -21.59
C TYR A 180 8.27 -1.62 -22.40
N GLY A 181 9.17 -2.57 -22.57
CA GLY A 181 8.90 -3.85 -23.22
C GLY A 181 8.89 -5.02 -22.26
N PRO A 182 8.66 -6.24 -22.77
CA PRO A 182 8.65 -7.46 -21.97
C PRO A 182 9.97 -7.71 -21.21
N HIS A 183 11.08 -7.21 -21.73
CA HIS A 183 12.42 -7.40 -21.17
C HIS A 183 12.94 -6.18 -20.37
N GLY A 184 12.11 -5.16 -20.14
CA GLY A 184 12.47 -3.97 -19.38
C GLY A 184 12.39 -2.67 -20.19
N ARG A 185 13.13 -1.65 -19.72
CA ARG A 185 13.18 -0.33 -20.35
C ARG A 185 14.05 -0.37 -21.61
N PHE A 186 13.61 0.29 -22.66
CA PHE A 186 14.42 0.51 -23.85
C PHE A 186 14.16 1.92 -24.42
N LEU A 187 15.16 2.45 -25.11
CA LEU A 187 15.03 3.71 -25.82
C LEU A 187 14.37 3.48 -27.17
N ALA A 188 13.31 4.20 -27.45
CA ALA A 188 12.59 4.16 -28.72
C ALA A 188 12.55 5.54 -29.36
N CYS A 189 12.57 5.56 -30.69
CA CYS A 189 12.33 6.80 -31.42
C CYS A 189 10.82 7.02 -31.59
N PRO A 190 10.27 8.20 -31.23
CA PRO A 190 8.83 8.46 -31.40
C PRO A 190 8.42 8.61 -32.88
N GLY A 191 9.35 8.55 -33.79
CA GLY A 191 9.10 8.61 -35.24
C GLY A 191 9.17 7.28 -35.99
N PHE A 192 9.26 6.18 -35.22
CA PHE A 192 9.26 4.82 -35.77
C PHE A 192 7.89 4.18 -35.69
#